data_861e6a7499e40622ba16e169ab36248b
#
_entry.id   861e6a7499e40622ba16e169ab36248b
#
_cell.length_a   1.000
_cell.length_b   1.000
_cell.length_c   1.000
_cell.angle_alpha   90.00
_cell.angle_beta   90.00
_cell.angle_gamma   90.00
#
_symmetry.space_group_name_H-M   'P 1'
#
loop_
_entity.id
_entity.type
_entity.pdbx_description
1 polymer ?
#
loop_
_entity_poly.entity_id
_entity_poly.type
_entity_poly.pdbx_seq_one_letter_code
_entity_poly.pdbx_strand_id
1 'polypeptide(L)'
;MIKEAIVKIVSKEDLTYDEAYTVMNEIMSGETTPTQNAAFLAALSTKSARAETTDEIAGCAAAMRAHATQVDTGMEVFEIVGTGGDNAHSFNISTTSGLVAAAGGVKVAKHGNRAASSQCGTADCLEALGVNIRQSPRRCIQLLNEVGMCFFFAQKYHTSMKYVGAIRKELGFRTVFNILGPLTNPGKPSMQLLGVYDDYLVAPLAQVLINLGVRRGMVVYGQDKLDEISMSAPTNVCEIKDGWFRAYTIAPEDFGLERCAREDLRGGTPAENAQITLAVLGGEKGHRRDAVLMNAGASLYIGGKAGTMRDGIALDEGPAPRKDLLQDLANNGAKAYTSTTVDEITDHSVIVSGAHNEEIPADTVVLA
;
A
#
# COMPACT_ATOMS: atom_id res chain seq x y z
N MET A 1 24.99 20.94 -2.86
CA MET A 1 23.75 21.17 -2.07
C MET A 1 23.70 20.36 -0.76
N ILE A 2 24.03 19.01 -0.76
CA ILE A 2 23.89 18.18 0.46
C ILE A 2 24.67 18.70 1.68
N LYS A 3 25.88 19.26 1.49
CA LYS A 3 26.71 19.81 2.60
C LYS A 3 26.02 21.02 3.25
N GLU A 4 25.53 21.94 2.44
CA GLU A 4 24.83 23.14 2.89
C GLU A 4 23.53 22.76 3.62
N ALA A 5 22.78 21.81 3.09
CA ALA A 5 21.57 21.29 3.69
C ALA A 5 21.84 20.63 5.07
N ILE A 6 22.91 19.84 5.19
CA ILE A 6 23.31 19.26 6.48
C ILE A 6 23.60 20.37 7.51
N VAL A 7 24.37 21.40 7.14
CA VAL A 7 24.68 22.52 8.03
C VAL A 7 23.40 23.24 8.48
N LYS A 8 22.48 23.50 7.56
CA LYS A 8 21.18 24.13 7.83
C LYS A 8 20.35 23.31 8.82
N ILE A 9 20.22 21.99 8.58
CA ILE A 9 19.46 21.08 9.45
C ILE A 9 20.09 20.97 10.85
N VAL A 10 21.42 20.88 10.93
CA VAL A 10 22.15 20.87 12.22
C VAL A 10 21.92 22.15 13.02
N SER A 11 21.76 23.28 12.33
CA SER A 11 21.37 24.59 12.94
C SER A 11 19.87 24.64 13.31
N LYS A 12 19.12 23.54 13.15
CA LYS A 12 17.67 23.44 13.44
C LYS A 12 16.79 24.27 12.49
N GLU A 13 17.29 24.56 11.31
CA GLU A 13 16.53 25.22 10.26
C GLU A 13 15.88 24.18 9.34
N ASP A 14 14.69 24.54 8.81
CA ASP A 14 13.95 23.69 7.89
C ASP A 14 14.45 23.86 6.45
N LEU A 15 14.48 22.77 5.69
CA LEU A 15 14.70 22.85 4.25
C LEU A 15 13.40 23.27 3.56
N THR A 16 13.54 24.06 2.50
CA THR A 16 12.45 24.28 1.55
C THR A 16 12.21 23.01 0.72
N TYR A 17 11.08 22.96 0.02
CA TYR A 17 10.77 21.90 -0.93
C TYR A 17 11.90 21.71 -1.96
N ASP A 18 12.40 22.82 -2.56
CA ASP A 18 13.43 22.78 -3.60
C ASP A 18 14.78 22.31 -3.06
N GLU A 19 15.15 22.71 -1.84
CA GLU A 19 16.36 22.24 -1.18
C GLU A 19 16.28 20.73 -0.91
N ALA A 20 15.17 20.27 -0.34
CA ALA A 20 14.93 18.84 -0.05
C ALA A 20 14.89 17.99 -1.34
N TYR A 21 14.22 18.51 -2.38
CA TYR A 21 14.21 17.87 -3.70
C TYR A 21 15.63 17.72 -4.25
N THR A 22 16.41 18.82 -4.25
CA THR A 22 17.77 18.85 -4.81
C THR A 22 18.69 17.86 -4.08
N VAL A 23 18.67 17.86 -2.76
CA VAL A 23 19.50 16.92 -1.96
C VAL A 23 19.10 15.48 -2.23
N MET A 24 17.81 15.17 -2.22
CA MET A 24 17.36 13.79 -2.50
C MET A 24 17.69 13.39 -3.93
N ASN A 25 17.61 14.30 -4.90
CA ASN A 25 18.03 14.07 -6.28
C ASN A 25 19.53 13.74 -6.38
N GLU A 26 20.42 14.49 -5.69
CA GLU A 26 21.86 14.19 -5.60
C GLU A 26 22.10 12.78 -5.02
N ILE A 27 21.38 12.43 -3.95
CA ILE A 27 21.45 11.09 -3.32
C ILE A 27 21.01 10.00 -4.30
N MET A 28 19.85 10.17 -4.95
CA MET A 28 19.29 9.18 -5.86
C MET A 28 20.08 9.05 -7.19
N SER A 29 20.85 10.08 -7.56
CA SER A 29 21.81 10.04 -8.69
C SER A 29 23.14 9.37 -8.32
N GLY A 30 23.43 9.18 -7.02
CA GLY A 30 24.71 8.65 -6.54
C GLY A 30 25.84 9.67 -6.55
N GLU A 31 25.52 10.96 -6.55
CA GLU A 31 26.48 12.08 -6.57
C GLU A 31 27.04 12.41 -5.17
N THR A 32 26.49 11.78 -4.14
CA THR A 32 26.84 11.99 -2.73
C THR A 32 27.58 10.79 -2.15
N THR A 33 28.37 11.05 -1.10
CA THR A 33 29.10 9.98 -0.41
C THR A 33 28.20 9.28 0.64
N PRO A 34 28.49 8.01 1.00
CA PRO A 34 27.78 7.31 2.09
C PRO A 34 27.76 8.10 3.41
N THR A 35 28.88 8.77 3.75
CA THR A 35 28.99 9.60 4.95
C THR A 35 28.04 10.80 4.91
N GLN A 36 27.95 11.47 3.74
CA GLN A 36 27.01 12.58 3.56
C GLN A 36 25.56 12.12 3.68
N ASN A 37 25.24 10.99 3.07
CA ASN A 37 23.91 10.41 3.13
C ASN A 37 23.52 10.05 4.57
N ALA A 38 24.41 9.40 5.31
CA ALA A 38 24.18 9.07 6.72
C ALA A 38 24.00 10.33 7.59
N ALA A 39 24.85 11.34 7.40
CA ALA A 39 24.77 12.60 8.13
C ALA A 39 23.46 13.35 7.83
N PHE A 40 23.04 13.42 6.56
CA PHE A 40 21.78 14.05 6.15
C PHE A 40 20.58 13.33 6.80
N LEU A 41 20.51 12.00 6.69
CA LEU A 41 19.40 11.21 7.24
C LEU A 41 19.31 11.34 8.77
N ALA A 42 20.46 11.26 9.45
CA ALA A 42 20.51 11.39 10.92
C ALA A 42 20.12 12.80 11.38
N ALA A 43 20.67 13.83 10.74
CA ALA A 43 20.34 15.22 11.07
C ALA A 43 18.86 15.53 10.85
N LEU A 44 18.29 15.11 9.72
CA LEU A 44 16.89 15.31 9.38
C LEU A 44 15.97 14.62 10.40
N SER A 45 16.27 13.36 10.76
CA SER A 45 15.47 12.58 11.73
C SER A 45 15.55 13.11 13.17
N THR A 46 16.52 13.95 13.50
CA THR A 46 16.75 14.47 14.86
C THR A 46 16.62 15.99 14.94
N LYS A 47 16.21 16.65 13.89
CA LYS A 47 16.10 18.10 13.79
C LYS A 47 15.12 18.66 14.83
N SER A 48 13.99 18.04 15.02
CA SER A 48 12.93 18.43 15.95
C SER A 48 12.18 17.21 16.49
N ALA A 49 11.23 17.44 17.41
CA ALA A 49 10.36 16.37 17.93
C ALA A 49 9.47 15.71 16.87
N ARG A 50 9.18 16.41 15.78
CA ARG A 50 8.39 15.93 14.64
C ARG A 50 9.24 15.69 13.38
N ALA A 51 10.55 15.70 13.54
CA ALA A 51 11.57 15.47 12.50
C ALA A 51 11.34 16.30 11.21
N GLU A 52 10.73 15.73 10.20
CA GLU A 52 10.58 16.31 8.87
C GLU A 52 9.36 17.21 8.75
N THR A 53 9.48 18.30 7.99
CA THR A 53 8.36 19.17 7.60
C THR A 53 7.63 18.64 6.37
N THR A 54 6.43 19.15 6.10
CA THR A 54 5.65 18.82 4.89
C THR A 54 6.45 19.08 3.61
N ASP A 55 7.18 20.20 3.53
CA ASP A 55 7.98 20.57 2.35
C ASP A 55 9.18 19.64 2.17
N GLU A 56 9.86 19.28 3.25
CA GLU A 56 10.97 18.31 3.23
C GLU A 56 10.51 16.94 2.75
N ILE A 57 9.39 16.46 3.28
CA ILE A 57 8.82 15.16 2.85
C ILE A 57 8.39 15.22 1.38
N ALA A 58 7.69 16.28 0.98
CA ALA A 58 7.18 16.42 -0.39
C ALA A 58 8.33 16.53 -1.41
N GLY A 59 9.36 17.33 -1.11
CA GLY A 59 10.55 17.48 -1.95
C GLY A 59 11.31 16.15 -2.11
N CYS A 60 11.55 15.45 -1.01
CA CYS A 60 12.18 14.12 -1.04
C CYS A 60 11.35 13.09 -1.84
N ALA A 61 10.03 13.06 -1.64
CA ALA A 61 9.14 12.15 -2.36
C ALA A 61 9.12 12.44 -3.86
N ALA A 62 9.06 13.71 -4.24
CA ALA A 62 9.07 14.15 -5.64
C ALA A 62 10.38 13.74 -6.35
N ALA A 63 11.53 13.95 -5.71
CA ALA A 63 12.82 13.51 -6.25
C ALA A 63 12.87 11.97 -6.43
N MET A 64 12.44 11.21 -5.43
CA MET A 64 12.37 9.74 -5.54
C MET A 64 11.44 9.29 -6.66
N ARG A 65 10.27 9.94 -6.82
CA ARG A 65 9.37 9.67 -7.95
C ARG A 65 10.04 9.92 -9.29
N ALA A 66 10.83 11.00 -9.42
CA ALA A 66 11.55 11.31 -10.65
C ALA A 66 12.58 10.23 -11.04
N HIS A 67 13.20 9.60 -10.05
CA HIS A 67 14.17 8.50 -10.24
C HIS A 67 13.55 7.11 -10.34
N ALA A 68 12.26 6.95 -10.08
CA ALA A 68 11.57 5.69 -10.24
C ALA A 68 11.32 5.36 -11.71
N THR A 69 11.22 4.07 -12.03
CA THR A 69 10.68 3.64 -13.32
C THR A 69 9.24 4.10 -13.43
N GLN A 70 8.99 5.12 -14.25
CA GLN A 70 7.65 5.70 -14.42
C GLN A 70 6.70 4.73 -15.10
N VAL A 71 5.46 4.69 -14.64
CA VAL A 71 4.37 3.91 -15.26
C VAL A 71 3.19 4.83 -15.48
N ASP A 72 3.00 5.23 -16.75
CA ASP A 72 1.77 5.90 -17.15
C ASP A 72 0.68 4.85 -17.34
N THR A 73 -0.24 4.77 -16.40
CA THR A 73 -1.34 3.80 -16.42
C THR A 73 -2.45 4.19 -17.40
N GLY A 74 -2.52 5.46 -17.84
CA GLY A 74 -3.59 5.99 -18.68
C GLY A 74 -4.97 6.01 -18.00
N MET A 75 -5.03 5.75 -16.70
CA MET A 75 -6.28 5.67 -15.92
C MET A 75 -6.09 6.18 -14.49
N GLU A 76 -7.19 6.52 -13.83
CA GLU A 76 -7.18 6.80 -12.40
C GLU A 76 -6.99 5.51 -11.61
N VAL A 77 -5.96 5.49 -10.77
CA VAL A 77 -5.64 4.33 -9.94
C VAL A 77 -5.67 4.71 -8.46
N PHE A 78 -5.95 3.70 -7.67
CA PHE A 78 -6.01 3.76 -6.22
C PHE A 78 -4.84 2.97 -5.62
N GLU A 79 -4.32 3.45 -4.50
CA GLU A 79 -3.38 2.70 -3.67
C GLU A 79 -3.90 2.55 -2.25
N ILE A 80 -3.66 1.38 -1.66
CA ILE A 80 -3.82 1.12 -0.24
C ILE A 80 -2.49 0.63 0.32
N VAL A 81 -1.93 1.34 1.31
CA VAL A 81 -0.59 1.08 1.82
C VAL A 81 -0.43 1.65 3.23
N GLY A 82 0.35 0.98 4.07
CA GLY A 82 0.84 1.53 5.34
C GLY A 82 2.31 1.93 5.25
N THR A 83 2.75 2.81 6.16
CA THR A 83 4.16 3.17 6.32
C THR A 83 5.00 1.98 6.81
N GLY A 84 4.35 1.03 7.47
CA GLY A 84 5.03 0.01 8.26
C GLY A 84 5.67 0.58 9.52
N GLY A 85 6.35 -0.29 10.26
CA GLY A 85 7.08 0.14 11.46
C GLY A 85 6.22 0.41 12.69
N ASP A 86 4.96 0.04 12.67
CA ASP A 86 3.98 0.15 13.75
C ASP A 86 4.18 -0.89 14.86
N ASN A 87 5.01 -1.91 14.61
CA ASN A 87 5.25 -3.08 15.50
C ASN A 87 3.96 -3.83 15.88
N ALA A 88 2.91 -3.74 15.07
CA ALA A 88 1.65 -4.45 15.30
C ALA A 88 1.76 -5.94 14.99
N HIS A 89 2.64 -6.30 14.06
CA HIS A 89 2.76 -7.67 13.53
C HIS A 89 1.42 -8.22 13.02
N SER A 90 0.59 -7.34 12.47
CA SER A 90 -0.70 -7.70 11.86
C SER A 90 -0.50 -8.56 10.61
N PHE A 91 -1.54 -9.33 10.25
CA PHE A 91 -1.55 -9.94 8.93
C PHE A 91 -1.62 -8.84 7.84
N ASN A 92 -1.47 -9.22 6.57
CA ASN A 92 -1.43 -8.25 5.47
C ASN A 92 -2.81 -7.64 5.17
N ILE A 93 -3.33 -6.81 6.10
CA ILE A 93 -4.66 -6.18 6.04
C ILE A 93 -4.80 -5.39 4.74
N SER A 94 -3.89 -4.44 4.46
CA SER A 94 -3.96 -3.60 3.27
C SER A 94 -3.85 -4.39 1.96
N THR A 95 -3.10 -5.52 1.96
CA THR A 95 -3.00 -6.39 0.78
C THR A 95 -4.33 -7.09 0.51
N THR A 96 -4.91 -7.70 1.54
CA THR A 96 -6.20 -8.39 1.45
C THR A 96 -7.32 -7.42 1.09
N SER A 97 -7.36 -6.24 1.72
CA SER A 97 -8.34 -5.18 1.41
C SER A 97 -8.19 -4.64 -0.01
N GLY A 98 -6.95 -4.56 -0.53
CA GLY A 98 -6.70 -4.17 -1.90
C GLY A 98 -7.26 -5.16 -2.92
N LEU A 99 -7.18 -6.47 -2.65
CA LEU A 99 -7.81 -7.51 -3.47
C LEU A 99 -9.34 -7.37 -3.49
N VAL A 100 -9.95 -7.13 -2.32
CA VAL A 100 -11.39 -6.89 -2.19
C VAL A 100 -11.81 -5.61 -2.93
N ALA A 101 -11.06 -4.52 -2.78
CA ALA A 101 -11.35 -3.26 -3.46
C ALA A 101 -11.25 -3.39 -5.00
N ALA A 102 -10.26 -4.14 -5.49
CA ALA A 102 -10.12 -4.43 -6.92
C ALA A 102 -11.31 -5.23 -7.44
N ALA A 103 -11.73 -6.21 -6.67
CA ALA A 103 -12.89 -7.02 -6.93
C ALA A 103 -14.19 -6.17 -6.93
N GLY A 104 -14.30 -5.14 -6.10
CA GLY A 104 -15.35 -4.13 -6.12
C GLY A 104 -15.23 -3.09 -7.25
N GLY A 105 -14.32 -3.29 -8.21
CA GLY A 105 -14.16 -2.47 -9.41
C GLY A 105 -13.28 -1.23 -9.26
N VAL A 106 -12.52 -1.11 -8.17
CA VAL A 106 -11.48 -0.07 -8.02
C VAL A 106 -10.22 -0.53 -8.75
N LYS A 107 -9.58 0.34 -9.51
CA LYS A 107 -8.30 0.03 -10.17
C LYS A 107 -7.15 0.19 -9.17
N VAL A 108 -6.69 -0.91 -8.59
CA VAL A 108 -5.70 -0.93 -7.51
C VAL A 108 -4.27 -1.08 -8.05
N ALA A 109 -3.49 -0.03 -7.97
CA ALA A 109 -2.07 -0.02 -8.31
C ALA A 109 -1.24 -0.10 -7.02
N LYS A 110 -1.09 -1.29 -6.45
CA LYS A 110 -0.43 -1.46 -5.16
C LYS A 110 1.09 -1.40 -5.31
N HIS A 111 1.73 -0.56 -4.53
CA HIS A 111 3.18 -0.48 -4.39
C HIS A 111 3.61 -1.12 -3.07
N GLY A 112 4.71 -1.84 -3.06
CA GLY A 112 5.17 -2.48 -1.84
C GLY A 112 6.51 -3.21 -1.98
N ASN A 113 6.99 -3.70 -0.85
CA ASN A 113 8.28 -4.35 -0.73
C ASN A 113 8.17 -5.64 0.12
N ARG A 114 9.28 -6.35 0.25
CA ARG A 114 9.46 -7.39 1.25
C ARG A 114 9.46 -6.81 2.66
N ALA A 115 9.26 -7.67 3.64
CA ALA A 115 9.35 -7.30 5.05
C ALA A 115 10.68 -6.62 5.37
N ALA A 116 10.62 -5.54 6.16
CA ALA A 116 11.80 -4.88 6.71
C ALA A 116 11.99 -5.22 8.20
N SER A 117 10.91 -5.19 8.97
CA SER A 117 10.88 -5.47 10.42
C SER A 117 9.81 -6.49 10.81
N SER A 118 8.77 -6.69 10.00
CA SER A 118 7.75 -7.71 10.19
C SER A 118 8.22 -9.08 9.66
N GLN A 119 7.43 -10.14 9.92
CA GLN A 119 7.71 -11.49 9.39
C GLN A 119 7.26 -11.66 7.94
N CYS A 120 6.35 -10.82 7.45
CA CYS A 120 5.77 -10.92 6.12
C CYS A 120 5.44 -9.52 5.58
N GLY A 121 6.11 -9.10 4.51
CA GLY A 121 5.75 -7.90 3.75
C GLY A 121 4.72 -8.19 2.67
N THR A 122 4.23 -7.14 2.00
CA THR A 122 3.27 -7.27 0.88
C THR A 122 3.78 -8.22 -0.21
N ALA A 123 5.05 -8.06 -0.62
CA ALA A 123 5.64 -8.90 -1.66
C ALA A 123 5.73 -10.36 -1.26
N ASP A 124 6.07 -10.62 0.02
CA ASP A 124 6.19 -11.98 0.55
C ASP A 124 4.82 -12.69 0.60
N CYS A 125 3.77 -11.97 1.02
CA CYS A 125 2.41 -12.47 1.04
C CYS A 125 1.89 -12.79 -0.39
N LEU A 126 2.09 -11.85 -1.33
CA LEU A 126 1.66 -12.04 -2.72
C LEU A 126 2.39 -13.21 -3.40
N GLU A 127 3.69 -13.38 -3.16
CA GLU A 127 4.43 -14.56 -3.65
C GLU A 127 3.88 -15.87 -3.05
N ALA A 128 3.57 -15.87 -1.74
CA ALA A 128 2.97 -17.04 -1.08
C ALA A 128 1.54 -17.34 -1.59
N LEU A 129 0.83 -16.34 -2.13
CA LEU A 129 -0.44 -16.49 -2.84
C LEU A 129 -0.28 -16.93 -4.31
N GLY A 130 0.96 -17.15 -4.79
CA GLY A 130 1.26 -17.55 -6.16
C GLY A 130 1.35 -16.40 -7.16
N VAL A 131 1.31 -15.14 -6.71
CA VAL A 131 1.38 -13.96 -7.60
C VAL A 131 2.81 -13.71 -8.06
N ASN A 132 3.04 -13.58 -9.37
CA ASN A 132 4.31 -13.12 -9.89
C ASN A 132 4.51 -11.63 -9.62
N ILE A 133 5.33 -11.29 -8.62
CA ILE A 133 5.58 -9.90 -8.20
C ILE A 133 6.57 -9.14 -9.11
N ARG A 134 7.25 -9.82 -10.04
CA ARG A 134 8.30 -9.20 -10.88
C ARG A 134 7.79 -8.73 -12.24
N GLN A 135 6.53 -8.33 -12.33
CA GLN A 135 5.89 -7.88 -13.56
C GLN A 135 6.56 -6.64 -14.17
N SER A 136 6.56 -6.55 -15.51
CA SER A 136 7.02 -5.37 -16.23
C SER A 136 5.97 -4.25 -16.15
N PRO A 137 6.34 -2.97 -16.39
CA PRO A 137 5.37 -1.87 -16.46
C PRO A 137 4.19 -2.15 -17.40
N ARG A 138 4.48 -2.67 -18.60
CA ARG A 138 3.45 -3.04 -19.60
C ARG A 138 2.49 -4.10 -19.03
N ARG A 139 3.03 -5.14 -18.35
CA ARG A 139 2.18 -6.18 -17.77
C ARG A 139 1.33 -5.66 -16.61
N CYS A 140 1.88 -4.77 -15.79
CA CYS A 140 1.10 -4.11 -14.72
C CYS A 140 -0.09 -3.33 -15.29
N ILE A 141 0.09 -2.60 -16.41
CA ILE A 141 -1.01 -1.89 -17.08
C ILE A 141 -2.05 -2.88 -17.62
N GLN A 142 -1.63 -4.00 -18.22
CA GLN A 142 -2.55 -5.04 -18.66
C GLN A 142 -3.37 -5.61 -17.49
N LEU A 143 -2.72 -5.94 -16.36
CA LEU A 143 -3.39 -6.44 -15.16
C LEU A 143 -4.40 -5.44 -14.59
N LEU A 144 -4.07 -4.14 -14.57
CA LEU A 144 -5.03 -3.11 -14.17
C LEU A 144 -6.29 -3.11 -15.05
N ASN A 145 -6.14 -3.31 -16.36
CA ASN A 145 -7.26 -3.38 -17.28
C ASN A 145 -8.07 -4.67 -17.12
N GLU A 146 -7.41 -5.82 -17.09
CA GLU A 146 -8.03 -7.14 -17.14
C GLU A 146 -8.61 -7.59 -15.80
N VAL A 147 -7.82 -7.46 -14.71
CA VAL A 147 -8.21 -7.95 -13.38
C VAL A 147 -8.40 -6.84 -12.33
N GLY A 148 -8.14 -5.59 -12.68
CA GLY A 148 -8.35 -4.46 -11.77
C GLY A 148 -7.23 -4.20 -10.77
N MET A 149 -6.20 -5.03 -10.70
CA MET A 149 -5.09 -4.87 -9.74
C MET A 149 -3.75 -5.18 -10.38
N CYS A 150 -2.71 -4.41 -10.00
CA CYS A 150 -1.31 -4.75 -10.24
C CYS A 150 -0.46 -4.53 -9.00
N PHE A 151 0.77 -5.05 -9.03
CA PHE A 151 1.75 -4.86 -7.98
C PHE A 151 3.07 -4.29 -8.52
N PHE A 152 3.43 -3.10 -8.03
CA PHE A 152 4.72 -2.49 -8.29
C PHE A 152 5.72 -2.89 -7.22
N PHE A 153 6.56 -3.87 -7.52
CA PHE A 153 7.59 -4.34 -6.59
C PHE A 153 8.70 -3.30 -6.44
N ALA A 154 8.82 -2.70 -5.26
CA ALA A 154 9.69 -1.54 -5.02
C ALA A 154 11.14 -1.76 -5.48
N GLN A 155 11.73 -2.94 -5.26
CA GLN A 155 13.11 -3.23 -5.68
C GLN A 155 13.30 -3.19 -7.20
N LYS A 156 12.25 -3.44 -7.98
CA LYS A 156 12.29 -3.38 -9.44
C LYS A 156 12.12 -1.96 -9.96
N TYR A 157 11.31 -1.15 -9.29
CA TYR A 157 10.93 0.18 -9.77
C TYR A 157 11.79 1.31 -9.20
N HIS A 158 12.45 1.10 -8.05
CA HIS A 158 13.30 2.10 -7.37
C HIS A 158 14.76 1.63 -7.31
N THR A 159 15.42 1.51 -8.44
CA THR A 159 16.81 1.04 -8.51
C THR A 159 17.81 1.96 -7.82
N SER A 160 17.50 3.25 -7.70
CA SER A 160 18.31 4.25 -6.99
C SER A 160 18.41 4.00 -5.47
N MET A 161 17.54 3.18 -4.90
CA MET A 161 17.61 2.79 -3.48
C MET A 161 18.91 2.05 -3.12
N LYS A 162 19.67 1.55 -4.11
CA LYS A 162 20.99 0.97 -3.91
C LYS A 162 21.98 1.93 -3.23
N TYR A 163 21.80 3.24 -3.40
CA TYR A 163 22.68 4.26 -2.80
C TYR A 163 22.44 4.51 -1.31
N VAL A 164 21.31 4.06 -0.78
CA VAL A 164 20.93 4.30 0.62
C VAL A 164 20.56 3.03 1.40
N GLY A 165 20.36 1.91 0.72
CA GLY A 165 19.87 0.67 1.35
C GLY A 165 20.78 0.15 2.46
N ALA A 166 22.09 0.08 2.24
CA ALA A 166 23.07 -0.33 3.25
C ALA A 166 23.11 0.67 4.42
N ILE A 167 23.16 1.97 4.09
CA ILE A 167 23.21 3.06 5.09
C ILE A 167 22.00 2.99 6.04
N ARG A 168 20.79 2.82 5.51
CA ARG A 168 19.57 2.69 6.32
C ARG A 168 19.63 1.50 7.28
N LYS A 169 20.18 0.38 6.80
CA LYS A 169 20.35 -0.82 7.63
C LYS A 169 21.36 -0.60 8.76
N GLU A 170 22.46 0.08 8.47
CA GLU A 170 23.50 0.39 9.45
C GLU A 170 23.03 1.41 10.49
N LEU A 171 22.26 2.44 10.08
CA LEU A 171 21.69 3.43 10.99
C LEU A 171 20.73 2.82 12.00
N GLY A 172 19.94 1.82 11.63
CA GLY A 172 19.08 1.04 12.54
C GLY A 172 17.94 1.80 13.21
N PHE A 173 17.70 3.08 12.86
CA PHE A 173 16.59 3.89 13.33
C PHE A 173 15.73 4.41 12.18
N ARG A 174 14.57 4.98 12.50
CA ARG A 174 13.66 5.55 11.49
C ARG A 174 14.24 6.82 10.89
N THR A 175 14.13 6.92 9.56
CA THR A 175 14.51 8.09 8.78
C THR A 175 13.35 8.48 7.87
N VAL A 176 13.47 9.58 7.13
CA VAL A 176 12.47 10.02 6.15
C VAL A 176 12.06 8.89 5.19
N PHE A 177 12.94 7.95 4.90
CA PHE A 177 12.62 6.78 4.06
C PHE A 177 11.54 5.85 4.63
N ASN A 178 11.23 5.94 5.91
CA ASN A 178 10.14 5.15 6.49
C ASN A 178 8.75 5.68 6.12
N ILE A 179 8.67 6.94 5.70
CA ILE A 179 7.43 7.58 5.24
C ILE A 179 7.40 7.81 3.73
N LEU A 180 8.56 7.78 3.04
CA LEU A 180 8.63 8.03 1.60
C LEU A 180 8.09 6.87 0.76
N GLY A 181 8.18 5.61 1.24
CA GLY A 181 7.73 4.44 0.49
C GLY A 181 6.31 4.59 -0.06
N PRO A 182 5.29 4.84 0.78
CA PRO A 182 3.91 5.06 0.36
C PRO A 182 3.69 6.27 -0.57
N LEU A 183 4.62 7.22 -0.58
CA LEU A 183 4.51 8.46 -1.36
C LEU A 183 5.14 8.34 -2.76
N THR A 184 5.77 7.21 -3.07
CA THR A 184 6.62 7.07 -4.26
C THR A 184 6.13 5.98 -5.23
N ASN A 185 4.84 5.68 -5.20
CA ASN A 185 4.24 4.73 -6.14
C ASN A 185 4.50 5.13 -7.61
N PRO A 186 5.08 4.22 -8.42
CA PRO A 186 5.39 4.48 -9.83
C PRO A 186 4.20 4.85 -10.71
N GLY A 187 3.00 4.37 -10.35
CA GLY A 187 1.74 4.66 -11.05
C GLY A 187 1.09 5.98 -10.68
N LYS A 188 1.67 6.76 -9.76
CA LYS A 188 1.19 8.07 -9.32
C LYS A 188 -0.32 8.09 -9.03
N PRO A 189 -0.81 7.31 -8.06
CA PRO A 189 -2.24 7.18 -7.80
C PRO A 189 -2.87 8.55 -7.49
N SER A 190 -4.04 8.79 -8.06
CA SER A 190 -4.87 9.96 -7.75
C SER A 190 -5.80 9.73 -6.56
N MET A 191 -5.87 8.49 -6.09
CA MET A 191 -6.67 8.05 -4.95
C MET A 191 -5.81 7.18 -4.02
N GLN A 192 -5.88 7.41 -2.68
CA GLN A 192 -5.01 6.67 -1.75
C GLN A 192 -5.63 6.51 -0.37
N LEU A 193 -5.52 5.30 0.21
CA LEU A 193 -5.66 5.03 1.64
C LEU A 193 -4.26 4.77 2.20
N LEU A 194 -3.78 5.68 3.06
CA LEU A 194 -2.45 5.64 3.66
C LEU A 194 -2.56 5.47 5.17
N GLY A 195 -2.09 4.33 5.69
CA GLY A 195 -1.91 4.14 7.12
C GLY A 195 -0.54 4.66 7.60
N VAL A 196 -0.52 5.26 8.79
CA VAL A 196 0.71 5.81 9.39
C VAL A 196 0.96 5.23 10.78
N TYR A 197 2.24 5.06 11.13
CA TYR A 197 2.65 4.47 12.42
C TYR A 197 2.55 5.42 13.61
N ASP A 198 2.27 6.69 13.38
CA ASP A 198 2.18 7.70 14.45
C ASP A 198 1.17 8.80 14.08
N ASP A 199 0.42 9.26 15.08
CA ASP A 199 -0.65 10.23 14.92
C ASP A 199 -0.19 11.58 14.35
N TYR A 200 1.01 12.04 14.72
CA TYR A 200 1.53 13.31 14.22
C TYR A 200 1.73 13.36 12.70
N LEU A 201 1.78 12.19 12.04
CA LEU A 201 1.94 12.09 10.59
C LEU A 201 0.63 12.25 9.82
N VAL A 202 -0.53 12.11 10.47
CA VAL A 202 -1.84 12.06 9.80
C VAL A 202 -2.11 13.31 8.97
N ALA A 203 -2.09 14.48 9.59
CA ALA A 203 -2.34 15.74 8.89
C ALA A 203 -1.19 16.18 7.95
N PRO A 204 0.10 16.10 8.34
CA PRO A 204 1.20 16.43 7.42
C PRO A 204 1.21 15.57 6.16
N LEU A 205 1.00 14.25 6.27
CA LEU A 205 1.00 13.38 5.09
C LEU A 205 -0.26 13.57 4.22
N ALA A 206 -1.40 13.96 4.79
CA ALA A 206 -2.55 14.37 4.00
C ALA A 206 -2.20 15.58 3.10
N GLN A 207 -1.52 16.59 3.63
CA GLN A 207 -1.06 17.73 2.84
C GLN A 207 -0.02 17.32 1.79
N VAL A 208 0.93 16.45 2.15
CA VAL A 208 1.93 15.92 1.20
C VAL A 208 1.24 15.18 0.04
N LEU A 209 0.24 14.33 0.33
CA LEU A 209 -0.50 13.60 -0.70
C LEU A 209 -1.23 14.55 -1.65
N ILE A 210 -1.84 15.63 -1.13
CA ILE A 210 -2.47 16.68 -1.95
C ILE A 210 -1.42 17.32 -2.87
N ASN A 211 -0.26 17.72 -2.34
CA ASN A 211 0.84 18.32 -3.09
C ASN A 211 1.38 17.36 -4.18
N LEU A 212 1.30 16.05 -3.94
CA LEU A 212 1.71 15.00 -4.89
C LEU A 212 0.61 14.59 -5.88
N GLY A 213 -0.56 15.25 -5.86
CA GLY A 213 -1.63 15.08 -6.83
C GLY A 213 -2.73 14.08 -6.44
N VAL A 214 -2.77 13.61 -5.19
CA VAL A 214 -3.90 12.81 -4.70
C VAL A 214 -5.13 13.71 -4.54
N ARG A 215 -6.22 13.33 -5.21
CA ARG A 215 -7.48 14.09 -5.21
C ARG A 215 -8.50 13.55 -4.21
N ARG A 216 -8.48 12.25 -3.96
CA ARG A 216 -9.35 11.58 -2.99
C ARG A 216 -8.52 10.60 -2.17
N GLY A 217 -8.70 10.60 -0.87
CA GLY A 217 -7.95 9.66 -0.03
C GLY A 217 -8.26 9.81 1.45
N MET A 218 -7.61 8.96 2.21
CA MET A 218 -7.57 9.06 3.67
C MET A 218 -6.15 8.78 4.14
N VAL A 219 -5.67 9.59 5.09
CA VAL A 219 -4.53 9.23 5.93
C VAL A 219 -5.06 8.82 7.28
N VAL A 220 -4.69 7.63 7.74
CA VAL A 220 -5.31 7.00 8.91
C VAL A 220 -4.26 6.53 9.93
N TYR A 221 -4.64 6.58 11.20
CA TYR A 221 -3.86 6.10 12.32
C TYR A 221 -4.76 5.43 13.34
N GLY A 222 -4.61 4.12 13.54
CA GLY A 222 -5.24 3.40 14.64
C GLY A 222 -4.64 3.84 15.97
N GLN A 223 -5.49 4.26 16.94
CA GLN A 223 -5.02 4.75 18.24
C GLN A 223 -4.30 3.69 19.06
N ASP A 224 -4.36 2.43 18.66
CA ASP A 224 -3.55 1.30 19.13
C ASP A 224 -2.19 1.18 18.42
N LYS A 225 -1.78 2.21 17.67
CA LYS A 225 -0.55 2.32 16.85
C LYS A 225 -0.55 1.45 15.60
N LEU A 226 -1.72 1.09 15.07
CA LEU A 226 -1.84 0.35 13.83
C LEU A 226 -1.81 1.32 12.64
N ASP A 227 -1.03 1.02 11.62
CA ASP A 227 -0.98 1.80 10.37
C ASP A 227 -2.05 1.35 9.36
N GLU A 228 -3.27 1.14 9.86
CA GLU A 228 -4.48 0.75 9.13
C GLU A 228 -5.71 1.37 9.80
N ILE A 229 -6.90 1.24 9.22
CA ILE A 229 -8.15 1.45 9.95
C ILE A 229 -8.30 0.28 10.93
N SER A 230 -8.25 0.59 12.22
CA SER A 230 -8.17 -0.43 13.26
C SER A 230 -9.54 -1.04 13.61
N MET A 231 -9.53 -2.37 13.85
CA MET A 231 -10.64 -3.09 14.48
C MET A 231 -10.50 -3.20 16.01
N SER A 232 -9.34 -2.83 16.57
CA SER A 232 -9.08 -2.94 18.02
C SER A 232 -9.10 -1.60 18.75
N ALA A 233 -9.17 -0.47 18.01
CA ALA A 233 -9.21 0.87 18.57
C ALA A 233 -9.94 1.86 17.65
N PRO A 234 -10.29 3.07 18.14
CA PRO A 234 -10.65 4.17 17.25
C PRO A 234 -9.52 4.51 16.30
N THR A 235 -9.85 5.07 15.14
CA THR A 235 -8.90 5.48 14.11
C THR A 235 -9.03 6.98 13.84
N ASN A 236 -7.93 7.71 13.93
CA ASN A 236 -7.86 9.10 13.49
C ASN A 236 -7.71 9.14 11.96
N VAL A 237 -8.52 9.98 11.32
CA VAL A 237 -8.63 10.09 9.86
C VAL A 237 -8.43 11.52 9.42
N CYS A 238 -7.57 11.75 8.41
CA CYS A 238 -7.63 12.92 7.54
C CYS A 238 -8.14 12.50 6.19
N GLU A 239 -9.38 12.85 5.86
CA GLU A 239 -10.00 12.58 4.56
C GLU A 239 -9.69 13.69 3.57
N ILE A 240 -9.10 13.33 2.45
CA ILE A 240 -8.71 14.23 1.35
C ILE A 240 -9.81 14.25 0.29
N LYS A 241 -10.18 15.46 -0.13
CA LYS A 241 -11.12 15.67 -1.23
C LYS A 241 -10.79 16.96 -1.98
N ASP A 242 -10.40 16.82 -3.25
CA ASP A 242 -10.21 17.91 -4.20
C ASP A 242 -9.41 19.12 -3.65
N GLY A 243 -8.24 18.85 -3.06
CA GLY A 243 -7.29 19.88 -2.60
C GLY A 243 -7.47 20.37 -1.18
N TRP A 244 -8.43 19.83 -0.42
CA TRP A 244 -8.58 20.07 1.02
C TRP A 244 -8.73 18.76 1.79
N PHE A 245 -8.60 18.80 3.11
CA PHE A 245 -8.87 17.66 3.95
C PHE A 245 -9.62 18.06 5.23
N ARG A 246 -10.32 17.11 5.80
CA ARG A 246 -10.96 17.22 7.12
C ARG A 246 -10.48 16.10 8.03
N ALA A 247 -10.34 16.41 9.32
CA ALA A 247 -9.97 15.46 10.34
C ALA A 247 -11.19 15.03 11.17
N TYR A 248 -11.28 13.73 11.46
CA TYR A 248 -12.28 13.15 12.34
C TYR A 248 -11.79 11.80 12.88
N THR A 249 -12.54 11.22 13.79
CA THR A 249 -12.25 9.88 14.32
C THR A 249 -13.40 8.94 13.98
N ILE A 250 -13.09 7.70 13.66
CA ILE A 250 -14.05 6.62 13.46
C ILE A 250 -13.71 5.45 14.39
N ALA A 251 -14.69 4.61 14.66
CA ALA A 251 -14.53 3.39 15.45
C ALA A 251 -15.32 2.24 14.79
N PRO A 252 -14.96 0.97 15.04
CA PRO A 252 -15.69 -0.18 14.52
C PRO A 252 -17.19 -0.13 14.80
N GLU A 253 -17.54 0.34 15.98
CA GLU A 253 -18.94 0.46 16.45
C GLU A 253 -19.78 1.44 15.60
N ASP A 254 -19.15 2.44 14.98
CA ASP A 254 -19.83 3.36 14.06
C ASP A 254 -20.38 2.64 12.82
N PHE A 255 -19.87 1.45 12.53
CA PHE A 255 -20.25 0.61 11.40
C PHE A 255 -21.01 -0.66 11.80
N GLY A 256 -21.34 -0.80 13.09
CA GLY A 256 -22.03 -1.98 13.62
C GLY A 256 -21.13 -3.20 13.81
N LEU A 257 -19.81 -3.00 13.82
CA LEU A 257 -18.82 -4.05 14.04
C LEU A 257 -18.38 -4.08 15.51
N GLU A 258 -18.11 -5.26 16.03
CA GLU A 258 -17.64 -5.45 17.40
C GLU A 258 -16.11 -5.32 17.46
N ARG A 259 -15.62 -4.50 18.39
CA ARG A 259 -14.18 -4.29 18.59
C ARG A 259 -13.49 -5.57 19.03
N CYS A 260 -12.33 -5.87 18.46
CA CYS A 260 -11.52 -7.02 18.80
C CYS A 260 -10.32 -6.67 19.70
N ALA A 261 -9.60 -7.66 20.17
CA ALA A 261 -8.27 -7.49 20.73
C ALA A 261 -7.23 -7.32 19.60
N ARG A 262 -6.14 -6.60 19.87
CA ARG A 262 -5.07 -6.38 18.87
C ARG A 262 -4.44 -7.71 18.43
N GLU A 263 -4.36 -8.66 19.34
CA GLU A 263 -3.81 -10.00 19.12
C GLU A 263 -4.62 -10.80 18.08
N ASP A 264 -5.91 -10.54 17.93
CA ASP A 264 -6.79 -11.21 16.95
C ASP A 264 -6.41 -10.88 15.52
N LEU A 265 -5.73 -9.73 15.31
CA LEU A 265 -5.26 -9.27 14.01
C LEU A 265 -3.85 -9.75 13.67
N ARG A 266 -3.23 -10.54 14.55
CA ARG A 266 -1.86 -10.97 14.36
C ARG A 266 -1.70 -11.86 13.14
N GLY A 267 -0.66 -11.57 12.36
CA GLY A 267 -0.17 -12.40 11.27
C GLY A 267 1.01 -13.30 11.69
N GLY A 268 1.66 -13.87 10.70
CA GLY A 268 2.79 -14.78 10.88
C GLY A 268 3.73 -14.76 9.68
N THR A 269 4.22 -15.95 9.33
CA THR A 269 5.05 -16.20 8.15
C THR A 269 4.29 -15.87 6.85
N PRO A 270 4.97 -15.73 5.70
CA PRO A 270 4.31 -15.55 4.41
C PRO A 270 3.23 -16.60 4.11
N ALA A 271 3.49 -17.86 4.40
CA ALA A 271 2.53 -18.94 4.19
C ALA A 271 1.29 -18.81 5.10
N GLU A 272 1.47 -18.48 6.38
CA GLU A 272 0.36 -18.23 7.30
C GLU A 272 -0.47 -17.03 6.89
N ASN A 273 0.16 -15.94 6.46
CA ASN A 273 -0.55 -14.74 6.00
C ASN A 273 -1.31 -14.98 4.69
N ALA A 274 -0.76 -15.80 3.78
CA ALA A 274 -1.47 -16.23 2.59
C ALA A 274 -2.72 -17.04 2.95
N GLN A 275 -2.63 -17.97 3.90
CA GLN A 275 -3.78 -18.74 4.38
C GLN A 275 -4.85 -17.83 5.03
N ILE A 276 -4.44 -16.86 5.86
CA ILE A 276 -5.36 -15.87 6.42
C ILE A 276 -6.08 -15.09 5.31
N THR A 277 -5.34 -14.63 4.31
CA THR A 277 -5.92 -13.92 3.17
C THR A 277 -6.93 -14.79 2.42
N LEU A 278 -6.58 -16.03 2.10
CA LEU A 278 -7.48 -16.98 1.43
C LEU A 278 -8.73 -17.29 2.27
N ALA A 279 -8.59 -17.47 3.59
CA ALA A 279 -9.71 -17.70 4.50
C ALA A 279 -10.69 -16.52 4.51
N VAL A 280 -10.17 -15.28 4.60
CA VAL A 280 -10.98 -14.05 4.56
C VAL A 280 -11.69 -13.93 3.21
N LEU A 281 -10.97 -14.10 2.09
CA LEU A 281 -11.56 -14.05 0.73
C LEU A 281 -12.55 -15.19 0.51
N GLY A 282 -12.34 -16.34 1.14
CA GLY A 282 -13.27 -17.48 1.16
C GLY A 282 -14.54 -17.25 2.00
N GLY A 283 -14.60 -16.15 2.73
CA GLY A 283 -15.77 -15.76 3.53
C GLY A 283 -15.75 -16.21 4.98
N GLU A 284 -14.61 -16.64 5.51
CA GLU A 284 -14.48 -16.94 6.93
C GLU A 284 -14.81 -15.68 7.74
N LYS A 285 -15.73 -15.81 8.69
CA LYS A 285 -16.17 -14.72 9.56
C LYS A 285 -15.21 -14.55 10.74
N GLY A 286 -15.19 -13.35 11.31
CA GLY A 286 -14.41 -13.00 12.48
C GLY A 286 -13.60 -11.72 12.30
N HIS A 287 -12.84 -11.34 13.30
CA HIS A 287 -12.18 -10.05 13.41
C HIS A 287 -11.20 -9.73 12.27
N ARG A 288 -10.54 -10.74 11.69
CA ARG A 288 -9.66 -10.55 10.51
C ARG A 288 -10.46 -10.11 9.28
N ARG A 289 -11.62 -10.75 9.05
CA ARG A 289 -12.55 -10.33 8.00
C ARG A 289 -13.06 -8.91 8.27
N ASP A 290 -13.45 -8.61 9.50
CA ASP A 290 -14.00 -7.31 9.87
C ASP A 290 -12.96 -6.19 9.70
N ALA A 291 -11.68 -6.44 10.01
CA ALA A 291 -10.59 -5.53 9.69
C ALA A 291 -10.45 -5.29 8.18
N VAL A 292 -10.58 -6.33 7.36
CA VAL A 292 -10.58 -6.20 5.90
C VAL A 292 -11.81 -5.42 5.42
N LEU A 293 -13.00 -5.66 5.98
CA LEU A 293 -14.23 -4.92 5.67
C LEU A 293 -14.06 -3.41 5.90
N MET A 294 -13.48 -3.00 7.02
CA MET A 294 -13.24 -1.59 7.33
C MET A 294 -12.32 -0.93 6.29
N ASN A 295 -11.19 -1.57 5.99
CA ASN A 295 -10.20 -1.02 5.07
C ASN A 295 -10.63 -1.11 3.59
N ALA A 296 -11.30 -2.19 3.19
CA ALA A 296 -11.89 -2.35 1.86
C ALA A 296 -13.08 -1.40 1.65
N GLY A 297 -13.95 -1.24 2.64
CA GLY A 297 -15.08 -0.30 2.60
C GLY A 297 -14.61 1.14 2.40
N ALA A 298 -13.56 1.57 3.12
CA ALA A 298 -12.91 2.86 2.89
C ALA A 298 -12.32 2.96 1.48
N SER A 299 -11.70 1.88 0.98
CA SER A 299 -11.12 1.82 -0.37
C SER A 299 -12.18 1.95 -1.45
N LEU A 300 -13.32 1.28 -1.30
CA LEU A 300 -14.48 1.38 -2.19
C LEU A 300 -15.08 2.80 -2.19
N TYR A 301 -15.19 3.43 -1.02
CA TYR A 301 -15.63 4.81 -0.91
C TYR A 301 -14.66 5.79 -1.58
N ILE A 302 -13.37 5.70 -1.31
CA ILE A 302 -12.34 6.53 -1.94
C ILE A 302 -12.34 6.31 -3.46
N GLY A 303 -12.44 5.06 -3.90
CA GLY A 303 -12.51 4.65 -5.31
C GLY A 303 -13.81 5.00 -6.02
N GLY A 304 -14.78 5.63 -5.32
CA GLY A 304 -16.06 6.08 -5.92
C GLY A 304 -17.03 4.95 -6.26
N LYS A 305 -16.85 3.77 -5.65
CA LYS A 305 -17.75 2.61 -5.82
C LYS A 305 -18.85 2.55 -4.76
N ALA A 306 -18.70 3.33 -3.69
CA ALA A 306 -19.69 3.49 -2.63
C ALA A 306 -19.90 4.98 -2.33
N GLY A 307 -21.10 5.36 -1.91
CA GLY A 307 -21.46 6.74 -1.53
C GLY A 307 -20.85 7.17 -0.20
N THR A 308 -20.73 6.21 0.71
CA THR A 308 -20.14 6.39 2.04
C THR A 308 -19.26 5.18 2.37
N MET A 309 -18.41 5.30 3.40
CA MET A 309 -17.63 4.16 3.90
C MET A 309 -18.57 3.05 4.44
N ARG A 310 -19.68 3.40 5.06
CA ARG A 310 -20.71 2.43 5.52
C ARG A 310 -21.29 1.62 4.35
N ASP A 311 -21.62 2.29 3.24
CA ASP A 311 -22.10 1.60 2.03
C ASP A 311 -21.02 0.67 1.46
N GLY A 312 -19.75 1.09 1.49
CA GLY A 312 -18.63 0.27 1.07
C GLY A 312 -18.46 -1.00 1.90
N ILE A 313 -18.64 -0.90 3.22
CA ILE A 313 -18.63 -2.06 4.13
C ILE A 313 -19.84 -2.98 3.86
N ALA A 314 -21.02 -2.42 3.67
CA ALA A 314 -22.23 -3.18 3.40
C ALA A 314 -22.20 -3.91 2.05
N LEU A 315 -21.53 -3.36 1.04
CA LEU A 315 -21.32 -4.02 -0.26
C LEU A 315 -20.55 -5.34 -0.11
N ASP A 316 -19.65 -5.43 0.87
CA ASP A 316 -18.86 -6.64 1.13
C ASP A 316 -19.57 -7.62 2.11
N GLU A 317 -20.56 -7.17 2.86
CA GLU A 317 -21.34 -8.03 3.78
C GLU A 317 -22.43 -8.86 3.08
N GLY A 318 -22.87 -8.47 1.89
CA GLY A 318 -23.98 -9.13 1.19
C GLY A 318 -23.59 -10.45 0.53
N PRO A 319 -24.48 -11.46 0.52
CA PRO A 319 -24.25 -12.73 -0.21
C PRO A 319 -24.25 -12.53 -1.74
N ALA A 320 -24.75 -11.40 -2.26
CA ALA A 320 -24.86 -11.09 -3.68
C ALA A 320 -23.54 -10.57 -4.31
N PRO A 321 -22.76 -9.66 -3.71
CA PRO A 321 -21.53 -9.15 -4.31
C PRO A 321 -20.48 -10.20 -4.60
N ARG A 322 -20.44 -11.28 -3.82
CA ARG A 322 -19.42 -12.35 -3.98
C ARG A 322 -19.68 -13.28 -5.17
N LYS A 323 -20.94 -13.62 -5.41
CA LYS A 323 -21.31 -14.37 -6.61
C LYS A 323 -21.13 -13.52 -7.86
N ASP A 324 -21.55 -12.27 -7.79
CA ASP A 324 -21.44 -11.34 -8.92
C ASP A 324 -19.98 -10.96 -9.19
N LEU A 325 -19.14 -10.86 -8.17
CA LEU A 325 -17.72 -10.53 -8.29
C LEU A 325 -16.90 -11.66 -8.92
N LEU A 326 -17.10 -12.89 -8.47
CA LEU A 326 -16.55 -14.09 -9.14
C LEU A 326 -17.16 -14.28 -10.52
N GLN A 327 -18.45 -13.92 -10.70
CA GLN A 327 -19.14 -13.94 -11.97
C GLN A 327 -18.65 -12.81 -12.89
N ASP A 328 -18.34 -11.62 -12.37
CA ASP A 328 -17.80 -10.50 -13.15
C ASP A 328 -16.33 -10.68 -13.50
N LEU A 329 -15.53 -11.29 -12.63
CA LEU A 329 -14.21 -11.78 -12.99
C LEU A 329 -14.29 -12.86 -14.08
N ALA A 330 -15.30 -13.72 -14.04
CA ALA A 330 -15.57 -14.69 -15.08
C ALA A 330 -16.14 -14.05 -16.37
N ASN A 331 -17.03 -13.05 -16.25
CA ASN A 331 -17.65 -12.35 -17.38
C ASN A 331 -16.67 -11.41 -18.11
N ASN A 332 -15.62 -10.94 -17.42
CA ASN A 332 -14.53 -10.16 -18.02
C ASN A 332 -13.38 -11.04 -18.59
N GLY A 333 -13.66 -12.32 -18.87
CA GLY A 333 -12.70 -13.25 -19.46
C GLY A 333 -11.86 -14.05 -18.46
N ALA A 334 -12.04 -13.81 -17.16
CA ALA A 334 -11.46 -14.66 -16.13
C ALA A 334 -12.50 -15.71 -15.71
N LYS A 335 -12.22 -16.99 -15.95
CA LYS A 335 -13.01 -18.08 -15.38
C LYS A 335 -12.47 -18.42 -13.99
N ALA A 336 -13.34 -18.42 -12.98
CA ALA A 336 -12.99 -18.91 -11.65
C ALA A 336 -13.21 -20.44 -11.59
N TYR A 337 -12.14 -21.17 -11.34
CA TYR A 337 -12.18 -22.63 -11.20
C TYR A 337 -12.05 -22.98 -9.71
N THR A 338 -13.20 -23.15 -9.05
CA THR A 338 -13.24 -23.57 -7.64
C THR A 338 -13.19 -25.09 -7.54
N SER A 339 -12.52 -25.62 -6.53
CA SER A 339 -12.35 -27.06 -6.31
C SER A 339 -11.64 -27.79 -7.48
N THR A 340 -10.73 -27.08 -8.13
CA THR A 340 -9.98 -27.56 -9.30
C THR A 340 -8.50 -27.49 -9.01
N THR A 341 -7.76 -28.54 -9.40
CA THR A 341 -6.30 -28.59 -9.28
C THR A 341 -5.67 -28.12 -10.58
N VAL A 342 -4.65 -27.29 -10.49
CA VAL A 342 -3.81 -26.95 -11.64
C VAL A 342 -2.80 -28.08 -11.82
N ASP A 343 -2.89 -28.79 -12.93
CA ASP A 343 -2.00 -29.93 -13.24
C ASP A 343 -0.76 -29.46 -13.99
N GLU A 344 -0.92 -28.54 -14.93
CA GLU A 344 0.18 -28.03 -15.76
C GLU A 344 -0.07 -26.58 -16.18
N ILE A 345 0.99 -25.77 -16.19
CA ILE A 345 0.99 -24.42 -16.76
C ILE A 345 1.99 -24.39 -17.91
N THR A 346 1.50 -24.12 -19.11
CA THR A 346 2.34 -23.90 -20.29
C THR A 346 2.47 -22.41 -20.60
N ASP A 347 3.25 -22.05 -21.60
CA ASP A 347 3.40 -20.66 -22.05
C ASP A 347 2.08 -20.04 -22.58
N HIS A 348 1.08 -20.84 -22.90
CA HIS A 348 -0.16 -20.41 -23.57
C HIS A 348 -1.45 -20.99 -22.97
N SER A 349 -1.35 -21.93 -22.02
CA SER A 349 -2.54 -22.56 -21.44
C SER A 349 -2.29 -23.07 -20.02
N VAL A 350 -3.40 -23.35 -19.32
CA VAL A 350 -3.42 -24.00 -18.01
C VAL A 350 -4.28 -25.26 -18.11
N ILE A 351 -3.71 -26.38 -17.75
CA ILE A 351 -4.40 -27.66 -17.66
C ILE A 351 -4.89 -27.83 -16.22
N VAL A 352 -6.16 -28.06 -16.06
CA VAL A 352 -6.83 -28.23 -14.78
C VAL A 352 -7.62 -29.49 -14.67
N SER A 353 -7.68 -30.11 -13.49
CA SER A 353 -8.47 -31.27 -13.15
C SER A 353 -9.31 -31.04 -11.89
N GLY A 354 -10.27 -31.94 -11.63
CA GLY A 354 -11.16 -31.85 -10.47
C GLY A 354 -12.60 -31.57 -10.89
N ALA A 355 -13.23 -30.53 -10.34
CA ALA A 355 -14.60 -30.17 -10.71
C ALA A 355 -14.75 -29.77 -12.18
N HIS A 356 -13.68 -29.27 -12.77
CA HIS A 356 -13.55 -28.91 -14.18
C HIS A 356 -12.28 -29.55 -14.74
N ASN A 357 -12.40 -30.31 -15.81
CA ASN A 357 -11.28 -30.95 -16.52
C ASN A 357 -11.20 -30.33 -17.91
N GLU A 358 -10.37 -29.29 -18.07
CA GLU A 358 -10.21 -28.64 -19.36
C GLU A 358 -8.81 -28.02 -19.51
N GLU A 359 -8.40 -27.83 -20.74
CA GLU A 359 -7.26 -26.97 -21.08
C GLU A 359 -7.75 -25.55 -21.33
N ILE A 360 -7.23 -24.60 -20.56
CA ILE A 360 -7.68 -23.20 -20.60
C ILE A 360 -6.60 -22.41 -21.34
N PRO A 361 -6.89 -21.84 -22.52
CA PRO A 361 -6.00 -20.87 -23.14
C PRO A 361 -5.83 -19.68 -22.21
N ALA A 362 -4.62 -19.37 -21.80
CA ALA A 362 -4.39 -18.31 -20.85
C ALA A 362 -3.12 -17.51 -21.16
N ASP A 363 -3.30 -16.25 -21.50
CA ASP A 363 -2.22 -15.27 -21.47
C ASP A 363 -1.87 -14.85 -20.04
N THR A 364 -2.73 -15.18 -19.08
CA THR A 364 -2.56 -14.81 -17.65
C THR A 364 -3.39 -15.76 -16.78
N VAL A 365 -2.72 -16.38 -15.81
CA VAL A 365 -3.35 -17.16 -14.74
C VAL A 365 -3.27 -16.38 -13.46
N VAL A 366 -4.41 -16.10 -12.85
CA VAL A 366 -4.51 -15.63 -11.47
C VAL A 366 -5.03 -16.79 -10.66
N LEU A 367 -4.16 -17.42 -9.88
CA LEU A 367 -4.56 -18.42 -8.90
C LEU A 367 -5.15 -17.67 -7.69
N ALA A 368 -6.45 -17.82 -7.48
CA ALA A 368 -7.15 -17.33 -6.31
C ALA A 368 -7.29 -18.44 -5.25
#